data_4abd63427e32fb0197aab34d47158f97
#
_entry.id   4abd63427e32fb0197aab34d47158f97
#
_cell.length_a   1.000
_cell.length_b   1.000
_cell.length_c   1.000
_cell.angle_alpha   90.00
_cell.angle_beta   90.00
_cell.angle_gamma   90.00
#
_symmetry.space_group_name_H-M   'P 1'
#
loop_
_entity.id
_entity.type
_entity.pdbx_description
1 polymer ?
#
loop_
_entity_poly.entity_id
_entity_poly.type
_entity_poly.pdbx_seq_one_letter_code
_entity_poly.pdbx_strand_id
1 'polypeptide(L)'
;MAAYVIGRAAAEHPNKPALLVFSDPYRPPSEVWSFAAIEDAVLRIAAALEAEGLEPGARVMIRLENTSTYALLFFGAIAAGYVPLPTSSQLTESEAEFLLRDSGAQLLAISEGLPLANIPAGVRVVDGARVPAMAASPARATYADTAADDPAYLIYTSGTTSRPKGVLHAHRAAWGRRPMYQGWYGITPADRVLHTGAFNWTYTLGTGLTDPWANGATAIVYTGPKDPSIWPGLIRSAEATIFAAVPTLYRQILRYAEVDRGGSLGALRHGLIAGEAPPPGLFEDWQGRTGRELYEALGMSELSTYISSAPAIPRKPGAVGKPQPGRCVAILPVDGGTTPLPPGEEGLLAAHRSDPGLMLGYWNRPDEEAEVLRGAWFIGGDLARMDENGYVIHCGRANDIMKALGYRVAPQEVEAVLSEHPAVAEVACAEMQVRADVSVIGAFVVPRRGAERDPESIKRFAAERLAAYKCPREVVFLDALPRTANGKLRRGDLKSWRLA
;
A
#
# COMPACT_ATOMS: atom_id res chain seq x y z
N MET A 1 -20.58 2.26 3.67
CA MET A 1 -19.19 2.78 3.77
C MET A 1 -19.14 4.29 3.67
N ALA A 2 -19.63 4.91 2.60
CA ALA A 2 -19.52 6.36 2.39
C ALA A 2 -20.14 7.19 3.53
N ALA A 3 -21.35 6.86 4.00
CA ALA A 3 -21.97 7.51 5.14
C ALA A 3 -21.13 7.45 6.43
N TYR A 4 -20.45 6.31 6.70
CA TYR A 4 -19.56 6.19 7.84
C TYR A 4 -18.33 7.07 7.73
N VAL A 5 -17.73 7.14 6.54
CA VAL A 5 -16.46 7.85 6.30
C VAL A 5 -16.68 9.36 6.21
N ILE A 6 -17.75 9.80 5.56
CA ILE A 6 -17.97 11.21 5.22
C ILE A 6 -19.14 11.81 6.03
N GLY A 7 -20.30 11.14 6.03
CA GLY A 7 -21.55 11.73 6.55
C GLY A 7 -21.47 12.10 8.02
N ARG A 8 -20.81 11.28 8.85
CA ARG A 8 -20.62 11.62 10.26
C ARG A 8 -19.76 12.88 10.44
N ALA A 9 -18.63 12.95 9.75
CA ALA A 9 -17.74 14.11 9.84
C ALA A 9 -18.38 15.37 9.25
N ALA A 10 -19.20 15.23 8.20
CA ALA A 10 -19.95 16.33 7.62
C ALA A 10 -21.01 16.89 8.60
N ALA A 11 -21.65 16.02 9.38
CA ALA A 11 -22.61 16.42 10.41
C ALA A 11 -21.92 17.10 11.61
N GLU A 12 -20.78 16.54 12.07
CA GLU A 12 -20.07 17.02 13.25
C GLU A 12 -19.20 18.26 12.96
N HIS A 13 -18.62 18.35 11.76
CA HIS A 13 -17.62 19.36 11.37
C HIS A 13 -17.85 19.92 9.95
N PRO A 14 -19.04 20.42 9.59
CA PRO A 14 -19.44 20.75 8.22
C PRO A 14 -18.48 21.70 7.51
N ASN A 15 -18.00 22.72 8.20
CA ASN A 15 -17.16 23.79 7.62
C ASN A 15 -15.66 23.51 7.70
N LYS A 16 -15.26 22.42 8.35
CA LYS A 16 -13.85 22.07 8.48
C LYS A 16 -13.29 21.56 7.16
N PRO A 17 -12.04 21.94 6.76
CA PRO A 17 -11.39 21.36 5.61
C PRO A 17 -11.26 19.83 5.74
N ALA A 18 -11.85 19.11 4.79
CA ALA A 18 -11.75 17.67 4.66
C ALA A 18 -10.63 17.29 3.69
N LEU A 19 -10.47 18.08 2.61
CA LEU A 19 -9.45 17.83 1.58
C LEU A 19 -8.78 19.15 1.18
N LEU A 20 -7.44 19.11 1.15
CA LEU A 20 -6.60 20.15 0.58
C LEU A 20 -5.86 19.57 -0.62
N VAL A 21 -5.95 20.23 -1.77
CA VAL A 21 -5.20 19.84 -2.99
C VAL A 21 -4.13 20.87 -3.25
N PHE A 22 -2.88 20.41 -3.38
CA PHE A 22 -1.75 21.24 -3.72
C PHE A 22 -1.20 20.86 -5.09
N SER A 23 -0.98 21.82 -5.95
CA SER A 23 -0.27 21.67 -7.24
C SER A 23 1.18 22.18 -7.18
N ASP A 24 1.46 23.03 -6.22
CA ASP A 24 2.78 23.63 -5.96
C ASP A 24 3.08 23.54 -4.45
N PRO A 25 4.25 23.02 -4.03
CA PRO A 25 4.58 22.83 -2.61
C PRO A 25 4.80 24.13 -1.83
N TYR A 26 4.92 25.26 -2.53
CA TYR A 26 5.23 26.57 -1.93
C TYR A 26 4.08 27.59 -2.06
N ARG A 27 2.93 27.17 -2.60
CA ARG A 27 1.76 28.01 -2.75
C ARG A 27 0.60 27.49 -1.89
N PRO A 28 -0.41 28.33 -1.61
CA PRO A 28 -1.66 27.89 -1.00
C PRO A 28 -2.28 26.72 -1.79
N PRO A 29 -3.12 25.89 -1.15
CA PRO A 29 -3.82 24.81 -1.84
C PRO A 29 -4.63 25.36 -3.02
N SER A 30 -4.59 24.65 -4.14
CA SER A 30 -5.39 24.97 -5.34
C SER A 30 -6.87 24.67 -5.14
N GLU A 31 -7.20 23.73 -4.24
CA GLU A 31 -8.57 23.39 -3.86
C GLU A 31 -8.66 23.20 -2.35
N VAL A 32 -9.76 23.68 -1.78
CA VAL A 32 -10.13 23.46 -0.37
C VAL A 32 -11.57 22.97 -0.34
N TRP A 33 -11.76 21.75 0.14
CA TRP A 33 -13.08 21.15 0.28
C TRP A 33 -13.41 20.97 1.75
N SER A 34 -14.54 21.52 2.20
CA SER A 34 -15.06 21.23 3.55
C SER A 34 -15.75 19.87 3.57
N PHE A 35 -16.00 19.31 4.76
CA PHE A 35 -16.73 18.05 4.89
C PHE A 35 -18.14 18.15 4.29
N ALA A 36 -18.86 19.25 4.51
CA ALA A 36 -20.16 19.45 3.90
C ALA A 36 -20.08 19.52 2.36
N ALA A 37 -19.05 20.19 1.82
CA ALA A 37 -18.85 20.25 0.37
C ALA A 37 -18.51 18.89 -0.24
N ILE A 38 -17.68 18.09 0.44
CA ILE A 38 -17.36 16.70 0.02
C ILE A 38 -18.64 15.85 0.02
N GLU A 39 -19.44 15.89 1.10
CA GLU A 39 -20.67 15.11 1.17
C GLU A 39 -21.67 15.51 0.07
N ASP A 40 -21.87 16.81 -0.12
CA ASP A 40 -22.78 17.31 -1.16
C ASP A 40 -22.34 16.89 -2.56
N ALA A 41 -21.04 17.04 -2.89
CA ALA A 41 -20.48 16.61 -4.16
C ALA A 41 -20.60 15.10 -4.38
N VAL A 42 -20.28 14.30 -3.36
CA VAL A 42 -20.39 12.82 -3.40
C VAL A 42 -21.83 12.38 -3.66
N LEU A 43 -22.81 12.97 -3.00
CA LEU A 43 -24.23 12.61 -3.18
C LEU A 43 -24.80 13.12 -4.51
N ARG A 44 -24.29 14.22 -5.05
CA ARG A 44 -24.64 14.67 -6.42
C ARG A 44 -24.03 13.76 -7.49
N ILE A 45 -22.80 13.33 -7.31
CA ILE A 45 -22.18 12.33 -8.17
C ILE A 45 -22.94 11.00 -8.09
N ALA A 46 -23.38 10.57 -6.90
CA ALA A 46 -24.22 9.39 -6.75
C ALA A 46 -25.51 9.50 -7.58
N ALA A 47 -26.23 10.61 -7.50
CA ALA A 47 -27.43 10.85 -8.31
C ALA A 47 -27.15 10.82 -9.82
N ALA A 48 -26.02 11.38 -10.25
CA ALA A 48 -25.62 11.36 -11.66
C ALA A 48 -25.26 9.93 -12.13
N LEU A 49 -24.64 9.12 -11.28
CA LEU A 49 -24.35 7.71 -11.58
C LEU A 49 -25.62 6.86 -11.59
N GLU A 50 -26.58 7.09 -10.70
CA GLU A 50 -27.88 6.42 -10.70
C GLU A 50 -28.65 6.71 -12.01
N ALA A 51 -28.56 7.94 -12.53
CA ALA A 51 -29.15 8.32 -13.81
C ALA A 51 -28.55 7.58 -15.01
N GLU A 52 -27.35 6.99 -14.87
CA GLU A 52 -26.80 6.06 -15.87
C GLU A 52 -27.58 4.73 -15.92
N GLY A 53 -28.44 4.43 -14.95
CA GLY A 53 -29.35 3.28 -14.93
C GLY A 53 -28.59 1.94 -14.84
N LEU A 54 -27.58 1.89 -13.98
CA LEU A 54 -26.87 0.65 -13.63
C LEU A 54 -27.60 -0.04 -12.46
N GLU A 55 -27.48 -1.37 -12.41
CA GLU A 55 -28.00 -2.13 -11.28
C GLU A 55 -27.13 -1.96 -10.03
N PRO A 56 -27.71 -2.03 -8.81
CA PRO A 56 -26.93 -2.05 -7.57
C PRO A 56 -25.81 -3.10 -7.60
N GLY A 57 -24.64 -2.74 -7.07
CA GLY A 57 -23.44 -3.60 -7.13
C GLY A 57 -22.69 -3.58 -8.47
N ALA A 58 -23.12 -2.75 -9.44
CA ALA A 58 -22.40 -2.57 -10.68
C ALA A 58 -20.95 -2.08 -10.44
N ARG A 59 -19.97 -2.66 -11.16
CA ARG A 59 -18.57 -2.26 -11.04
C ARG A 59 -18.32 -1.03 -11.88
N VAL A 60 -17.67 -0.03 -11.25
CA VAL A 60 -17.31 1.26 -11.86
C VAL A 60 -15.79 1.35 -11.91
N MET A 61 -15.18 1.13 -13.06
CA MET A 61 -13.74 1.30 -13.22
C MET A 61 -13.38 2.78 -13.27
N ILE A 62 -12.46 3.20 -12.38
CA ILE A 62 -11.98 4.57 -12.29
C ILE A 62 -10.54 4.62 -12.80
N ARG A 63 -10.34 5.26 -13.94
CA ARG A 63 -9.03 5.48 -14.57
C ARG A 63 -8.80 6.97 -14.79
N LEU A 64 -8.62 7.68 -13.70
CA LEU A 64 -8.44 9.13 -13.64
C LEU A 64 -7.06 9.48 -13.09
N GLU A 65 -6.66 10.74 -13.29
CA GLU A 65 -5.51 11.30 -12.59
C GLU A 65 -5.77 11.44 -11.08
N ASN A 66 -4.72 11.46 -10.28
CA ASN A 66 -4.80 11.48 -8.82
C ASN A 66 -5.16 12.87 -8.28
N THR A 67 -6.42 13.25 -8.43
CA THR A 67 -6.99 14.56 -8.07
C THR A 67 -8.18 14.41 -7.12
N SER A 68 -8.78 15.53 -6.69
CA SER A 68 -10.05 15.54 -5.94
C SER A 68 -11.15 14.77 -6.68
N THR A 69 -11.22 14.89 -7.99
CA THR A 69 -12.18 14.20 -8.87
C THR A 69 -12.17 12.69 -8.65
N TYR A 70 -10.98 12.10 -8.50
CA TYR A 70 -10.83 10.67 -8.21
C TYR A 70 -11.49 10.27 -6.89
N ALA A 71 -11.19 11.02 -5.83
CA ALA A 71 -11.74 10.78 -4.50
C ALA A 71 -13.26 10.93 -4.46
N LEU A 72 -13.78 11.99 -5.07
CA LEU A 72 -15.21 12.28 -5.14
C LEU A 72 -15.97 11.19 -5.91
N LEU A 73 -15.45 10.77 -7.07
CA LEU A 73 -16.08 9.70 -7.87
C LEU A 73 -16.05 8.35 -7.16
N PHE A 74 -14.92 8.01 -6.48
CA PHE A 74 -14.81 6.77 -5.72
C PHE A 74 -15.88 6.67 -4.64
N PHE A 75 -16.04 7.70 -3.83
CA PHE A 75 -17.08 7.73 -2.79
C PHE A 75 -18.48 7.95 -3.34
N GLY A 76 -18.63 8.65 -4.48
CA GLY A 76 -19.89 8.80 -5.19
C GLY A 76 -20.44 7.46 -5.68
N ALA A 77 -19.59 6.62 -6.24
CA ALA A 77 -19.95 5.27 -6.64
C ALA A 77 -20.41 4.41 -5.44
N ILE A 78 -19.66 4.46 -4.33
CA ILE A 78 -20.04 3.75 -3.09
C ILE A 78 -21.36 4.28 -2.52
N ALA A 79 -21.57 5.60 -2.58
CA ALA A 79 -22.80 6.23 -2.09
C ALA A 79 -24.02 5.83 -2.92
N ALA A 80 -23.84 5.57 -4.22
CA ALA A 80 -24.87 5.04 -5.12
C ALA A 80 -25.10 3.52 -5.01
N GLY A 81 -24.36 2.81 -4.14
CA GLY A 81 -24.45 1.36 -4.01
C GLY A 81 -23.71 0.59 -5.12
N TYR A 82 -22.76 1.25 -5.80
CA TYR A 82 -21.89 0.63 -6.79
C TYR A 82 -20.54 0.24 -6.20
N VAL A 83 -19.78 -0.58 -6.94
CA VAL A 83 -18.48 -1.11 -6.53
C VAL A 83 -17.38 -0.45 -7.39
N PRO A 84 -16.78 0.67 -6.93
CA PRO A 84 -15.67 1.28 -7.65
C PRO A 84 -14.45 0.37 -7.68
N LEU A 85 -13.79 0.38 -8.83
CA LEU A 85 -12.51 -0.24 -9.12
C LEU A 85 -11.48 0.85 -9.40
N PRO A 86 -10.73 1.31 -8.39
CA PRO A 86 -9.69 2.32 -8.59
C PRO A 86 -8.50 1.71 -9.33
N THR A 87 -8.11 2.32 -10.46
CA THR A 87 -6.99 1.89 -11.29
C THR A 87 -5.98 3.01 -11.51
N SER A 88 -4.74 2.62 -11.83
CA SER A 88 -3.68 3.59 -12.12
C SER A 88 -3.84 4.19 -13.52
N SER A 89 -3.61 5.50 -13.65
CA SER A 89 -3.46 6.17 -14.94
C SER A 89 -2.23 5.67 -15.73
N GLN A 90 -1.24 5.09 -15.03
CA GLN A 90 0.01 4.58 -15.61
C GLN A 90 -0.10 3.17 -16.23
N LEU A 91 -1.24 2.49 -16.09
CA LEU A 91 -1.43 1.19 -16.74
C LEU A 91 -1.28 1.32 -18.25
N THR A 92 -0.66 0.32 -18.86
CA THR A 92 -0.71 0.16 -20.31
C THR A 92 -2.14 -0.11 -20.76
N GLU A 93 -2.39 0.04 -22.05
CA GLU A 93 -3.70 -0.25 -22.63
C GLU A 93 -4.14 -1.69 -22.37
N SER A 94 -3.25 -2.66 -22.61
CA SER A 94 -3.54 -4.09 -22.41
C SER A 94 -3.81 -4.45 -20.95
N GLU A 95 -3.11 -3.82 -20.00
CA GLU A 95 -3.37 -4.01 -18.57
C GLU A 95 -4.74 -3.43 -18.18
N ALA A 96 -5.07 -2.24 -18.67
CA ALA A 96 -6.37 -1.61 -18.41
C ALA A 96 -7.54 -2.40 -19.03
N GLU A 97 -7.38 -2.90 -20.26
CA GLU A 97 -8.36 -3.78 -20.92
C GLU A 97 -8.57 -5.08 -20.14
N PHE A 98 -7.48 -5.68 -19.66
CA PHE A 98 -7.59 -6.87 -18.81
C PHE A 98 -8.43 -6.59 -17.57
N LEU A 99 -8.15 -5.51 -16.83
CA LEU A 99 -8.91 -5.17 -15.62
C LEU A 99 -10.38 -4.89 -15.92
N LEU A 100 -10.67 -4.17 -17.00
CA LEU A 100 -12.03 -3.86 -17.43
C LEU A 100 -12.85 -5.13 -17.71
N ARG A 101 -12.24 -6.11 -18.40
CA ARG A 101 -12.88 -7.39 -18.74
C ARG A 101 -12.99 -8.32 -17.55
N ASP A 102 -11.91 -8.51 -16.80
CA ASP A 102 -11.86 -9.44 -15.66
C ASP A 102 -12.80 -9.02 -14.53
N SER A 103 -12.90 -7.72 -14.26
CA SER A 103 -13.84 -7.17 -13.28
C SER A 103 -15.30 -7.22 -13.75
N GLY A 104 -15.54 -7.29 -15.06
CA GLY A 104 -16.86 -7.12 -15.64
C GLY A 104 -17.46 -5.75 -15.34
N ALA A 105 -16.64 -4.68 -15.36
CA ALA A 105 -17.11 -3.34 -15.10
C ALA A 105 -18.15 -2.90 -16.14
N GLN A 106 -19.23 -2.30 -15.67
CA GLN A 106 -20.32 -1.81 -16.50
C GLN A 106 -20.20 -0.31 -16.82
N LEU A 107 -19.39 0.41 -16.05
CA LEU A 107 -19.05 1.79 -16.30
C LEU A 107 -17.53 1.99 -16.20
N LEU A 108 -17.00 2.81 -17.09
CA LEU A 108 -15.63 3.27 -17.11
C LEU A 108 -15.60 4.79 -17.05
N ALA A 109 -15.04 5.34 -15.97
CA ALA A 109 -14.67 6.74 -15.90
C ALA A 109 -13.19 6.88 -16.27
N ILE A 110 -12.90 7.66 -17.34
CA ILE A 110 -11.56 7.75 -17.90
C ILE A 110 -11.18 9.21 -18.19
N SER A 111 -9.94 9.60 -17.86
CA SER A 111 -9.40 10.90 -18.26
C SER A 111 -9.04 10.91 -19.75
N GLU A 112 -9.19 12.06 -20.39
CA GLU A 112 -8.73 12.29 -21.75
C GLU A 112 -7.24 11.95 -21.91
N GLY A 113 -6.88 11.36 -23.04
CA GLY A 113 -5.50 11.00 -23.37
C GLY A 113 -4.98 9.70 -22.73
N LEU A 114 -5.75 9.04 -21.88
CA LEU A 114 -5.37 7.72 -21.39
C LEU A 114 -5.71 6.64 -22.42
N PRO A 115 -4.75 5.77 -22.82
CA PRO A 115 -4.98 4.79 -23.87
C PRO A 115 -5.94 3.69 -23.44
N LEU A 116 -7.02 3.48 -24.21
CA LEU A 116 -7.93 2.34 -24.07
C LEU A 116 -8.75 2.16 -25.38
N ALA A 117 -8.31 1.28 -26.27
CA ALA A 117 -8.93 1.11 -27.58
C ALA A 117 -10.13 0.16 -27.57
N ASN A 118 -10.07 -0.91 -26.80
CA ASN A 118 -11.04 -2.01 -26.89
C ASN A 118 -11.98 -2.06 -25.67
N ILE A 119 -12.92 -1.12 -25.61
CA ILE A 119 -13.97 -1.10 -24.59
C ILE A 119 -15.05 -2.13 -24.98
N PRO A 120 -15.39 -3.11 -24.10
CA PRO A 120 -16.42 -4.07 -24.38
C PRO A 120 -17.78 -3.42 -24.68
N ALA A 121 -18.54 -4.00 -25.59
CA ALA A 121 -19.90 -3.55 -25.87
C ALA A 121 -20.74 -3.56 -24.59
N GLY A 122 -21.53 -2.50 -24.36
CA GLY A 122 -22.39 -2.35 -23.18
C GLY A 122 -21.72 -1.68 -21.98
N VAL A 123 -20.39 -1.45 -21.99
CA VAL A 123 -19.73 -0.63 -20.97
C VAL A 123 -20.02 0.85 -21.26
N ARG A 124 -20.57 1.55 -20.27
CA ARG A 124 -20.79 3.00 -20.36
C ARG A 124 -19.49 3.73 -20.09
N VAL A 125 -19.23 4.76 -20.87
CA VAL A 125 -18.01 5.57 -20.72
C VAL A 125 -18.39 6.96 -20.24
N VAL A 126 -17.79 7.36 -19.14
CA VAL A 126 -17.88 8.71 -18.56
C VAL A 126 -16.52 9.38 -18.70
N ASP A 127 -16.50 10.49 -19.43
CA ASP A 127 -15.31 11.34 -19.48
C ASP A 127 -15.03 11.91 -18.07
N GLY A 128 -13.80 11.78 -17.60
CA GLY A 128 -13.36 12.34 -16.33
C GLY A 128 -13.61 13.84 -16.17
N ALA A 129 -13.58 14.58 -17.28
CA ALA A 129 -13.92 16.00 -17.33
C ALA A 129 -15.40 16.31 -16.99
N ARG A 130 -16.29 15.33 -17.06
CA ARG A 130 -17.70 15.48 -16.62
C ARG A 130 -17.88 15.39 -15.12
N VAL A 131 -16.96 14.81 -14.35
CA VAL A 131 -17.15 14.58 -12.92
C VAL A 131 -17.34 15.87 -12.12
N PRO A 132 -16.64 16.99 -12.39
CA PRO A 132 -16.94 18.27 -11.75
C PRO A 132 -18.38 18.76 -12.04
N ALA A 133 -18.89 18.55 -13.24
CA ALA A 133 -20.28 18.89 -13.58
C ALA A 133 -21.29 17.97 -12.86
N MET A 134 -20.97 16.69 -12.70
CA MET A 134 -21.76 15.75 -11.89
C MET A 134 -21.82 16.21 -10.41
N ALA A 135 -20.68 16.64 -9.84
CA ALA A 135 -20.59 17.18 -8.48
C ALA A 135 -21.37 18.50 -8.28
N ALA A 136 -21.60 19.26 -9.37
CA ALA A 136 -22.40 20.49 -9.37
C ALA A 136 -23.85 20.29 -9.83
N SER A 137 -24.28 19.06 -10.12
CA SER A 137 -25.66 18.75 -10.57
C SER A 137 -26.70 19.22 -9.54
N PRO A 138 -27.88 19.70 -9.96
CA PRO A 138 -28.95 20.01 -9.03
C PRO A 138 -29.54 18.76 -8.35
N ALA A 139 -29.46 17.59 -8.99
CA ALA A 139 -29.90 16.33 -8.43
C ALA A 139 -28.94 15.86 -7.33
N ARG A 140 -29.50 15.39 -6.22
CA ARG A 140 -28.77 14.89 -5.07
C ARG A 140 -29.42 13.59 -4.57
N ALA A 141 -28.66 12.50 -4.53
CA ALA A 141 -29.11 11.22 -3.97
C ALA A 141 -29.06 11.24 -2.42
N THR A 142 -29.53 10.17 -1.84
CA THR A 142 -29.19 9.75 -0.47
C THR A 142 -28.19 8.62 -0.53
N TYR A 143 -27.53 8.32 0.57
CA TYR A 143 -26.69 7.12 0.63
C TYR A 143 -27.53 5.88 0.38
N ALA A 144 -27.07 5.01 -0.53
CA ALA A 144 -27.71 3.72 -0.77
C ALA A 144 -27.77 2.89 0.52
N ASP A 145 -28.91 2.24 0.75
CA ASP A 145 -29.09 1.33 1.87
C ASP A 145 -28.39 0.00 1.56
N THR A 146 -27.25 -0.24 2.19
CA THR A 146 -26.39 -1.38 1.98
C THR A 146 -26.08 -2.10 3.29
N ALA A 147 -26.00 -3.43 3.25
CA ALA A 147 -25.56 -4.21 4.38
C ALA A 147 -24.04 -4.06 4.63
N ALA A 148 -23.61 -4.37 5.85
CA ALA A 148 -22.18 -4.31 6.22
C ALA A 148 -21.30 -5.24 5.36
N ASP A 149 -21.84 -6.40 4.96
CA ASP A 149 -21.14 -7.40 4.16
C ASP A 149 -21.38 -7.27 2.65
N ASP A 150 -22.16 -6.30 2.21
CA ASP A 150 -22.29 -6.04 0.77
C ASP A 150 -20.96 -5.55 0.18
N PRO A 151 -20.67 -5.86 -1.10
CA PRO A 151 -19.51 -5.36 -1.83
C PRO A 151 -19.46 -3.83 -1.86
N ALA A 152 -18.31 -3.27 -1.51
CA ALA A 152 -18.11 -1.84 -1.45
C ALA A 152 -17.07 -1.31 -2.47
N TYR A 153 -15.98 -2.03 -2.68
CA TYR A 153 -14.96 -1.68 -3.66
C TYR A 153 -14.08 -2.89 -4.01
N LEU A 154 -13.46 -2.83 -5.19
CA LEU A 154 -12.62 -3.89 -5.75
C LEU A 154 -11.24 -3.35 -6.07
N ILE A 155 -10.19 -3.95 -5.49
CA ILE A 155 -8.80 -3.54 -5.73
C ILE A 155 -8.04 -4.65 -6.43
N TYR A 156 -7.39 -4.34 -7.56
CA TYR A 156 -6.49 -5.29 -8.20
C TYR A 156 -5.07 -5.19 -7.65
N THR A 157 -4.51 -6.34 -7.32
CA THR A 157 -3.13 -6.46 -6.84
C THR A 157 -2.30 -7.21 -7.85
N SER A 158 -1.04 -6.83 -8.01
CA SER A 158 -0.05 -7.64 -8.69
C SER A 158 0.27 -8.85 -7.79
N GLY A 159 -0.46 -9.95 -7.98
CA GLY A 159 -0.23 -11.18 -7.25
C GLY A 159 1.15 -11.80 -7.53
N THR A 160 1.47 -12.88 -6.80
CA THR A 160 2.65 -13.74 -7.08
C THR A 160 2.50 -14.53 -8.39
N THR A 161 1.30 -14.53 -8.98
CA THR A 161 0.96 -15.12 -10.28
C THR A 161 1.14 -14.10 -11.41
N SER A 162 1.19 -14.58 -12.66
CA SER A 162 1.41 -13.75 -13.84
C SER A 162 0.29 -12.72 -14.15
N ARG A 163 -0.87 -12.84 -13.50
CA ARG A 163 -2.03 -11.94 -13.71
C ARG A 163 -2.48 -11.28 -12.41
N PRO A 164 -2.88 -9.99 -12.46
CA PRO A 164 -3.49 -9.31 -11.32
C PRO A 164 -4.77 -10.02 -10.87
N LYS A 165 -5.04 -10.01 -9.57
CA LYS A 165 -6.27 -10.53 -8.98
C LYS A 165 -7.03 -9.45 -8.22
N GLY A 166 -8.34 -9.46 -8.34
CA GLY A 166 -9.23 -8.51 -7.66
C GLY A 166 -9.50 -8.95 -6.23
N VAL A 167 -9.25 -8.07 -5.28
CA VAL A 167 -9.59 -8.22 -3.86
C VAL A 167 -10.87 -7.46 -3.61
N LEU A 168 -11.95 -8.17 -3.28
CA LEU A 168 -13.28 -7.59 -3.04
C LEU A 168 -13.45 -7.24 -1.57
N HIS A 169 -13.78 -5.99 -1.28
CA HIS A 169 -14.01 -5.49 0.07
C HIS A 169 -15.48 -5.15 0.33
N ALA A 170 -15.91 -5.41 1.55
CA ALA A 170 -17.23 -5.09 2.06
C ALA A 170 -17.33 -3.66 2.58
N HIS A 171 -18.56 -3.15 2.74
CA HIS A 171 -18.82 -1.85 3.38
C HIS A 171 -18.25 -1.77 4.81
N ARG A 172 -18.22 -2.89 5.56
CA ARG A 172 -17.64 -2.98 6.91
C ARG A 172 -16.12 -2.76 6.94
N ALA A 173 -15.43 -2.89 5.81
CA ALA A 173 -13.98 -2.77 5.78
C ALA A 173 -13.48 -1.40 6.29
N ALA A 174 -14.21 -0.31 6.00
CA ALA A 174 -13.85 1.02 6.54
C ALA A 174 -13.96 1.06 8.08
N TRP A 175 -14.97 0.42 8.67
CA TRP A 175 -15.10 0.29 10.11
C TRP A 175 -14.02 -0.63 10.69
N GLY A 176 -13.66 -1.69 10.00
CA GLY A 176 -12.61 -2.64 10.34
C GLY A 176 -11.19 -2.03 10.37
N ARG A 177 -11.03 -0.81 9.87
CA ARG A 177 -9.76 -0.05 9.93
C ARG A 177 -9.53 0.68 11.27
N ARG A 178 -10.52 0.72 12.16
CA ARG A 178 -10.43 1.43 13.46
C ARG A 178 -9.23 1.02 14.33
N PRO A 179 -8.78 -0.25 14.39
CA PRO A 179 -7.56 -0.63 15.10
C PRO A 179 -6.31 0.17 14.69
N MET A 180 -6.25 0.63 13.43
CA MET A 180 -5.14 1.42 12.90
C MET A 180 -5.11 2.85 13.46
N TYR A 181 -6.26 3.40 13.86
CA TYR A 181 -6.39 4.81 14.25
C TYR A 181 -5.48 5.15 15.41
N GLN A 182 -5.44 4.31 16.44
CA GLN A 182 -4.51 4.46 17.55
C GLN A 182 -3.34 3.46 17.47
N GLY A 183 -3.54 2.30 16.89
CA GLY A 183 -2.53 1.25 16.78
C GLY A 183 -1.42 1.55 15.76
N TRP A 184 -1.59 2.55 14.92
CA TRP A 184 -0.57 3.00 13.98
C TRP A 184 -0.47 4.52 13.88
N TYR A 185 -1.57 5.20 13.51
CA TYR A 185 -1.54 6.63 13.19
C TYR A 185 -1.41 7.53 14.43
N GLY A 186 -2.04 7.19 15.53
CA GLY A 186 -2.30 8.14 16.61
C GLY A 186 -3.08 9.35 16.10
N ILE A 187 -4.08 9.10 15.22
CA ILE A 187 -4.84 10.16 14.52
C ILE A 187 -5.93 10.75 15.40
N THR A 188 -6.13 12.04 15.24
CA THR A 188 -7.19 12.83 15.86
C THR A 188 -7.88 13.72 14.84
N PRO A 189 -9.05 14.29 15.14
CA PRO A 189 -9.68 15.26 14.25
C PRO A 189 -8.78 16.48 13.93
N ALA A 190 -7.85 16.86 14.79
CA ALA A 190 -6.96 17.99 14.56
C ALA A 190 -5.87 17.72 13.50
N ASP A 191 -5.69 16.48 13.08
CA ASP A 191 -4.61 16.10 12.19
C ASP A 191 -4.85 16.47 10.73
N ARG A 192 -3.72 16.69 10.03
CA ARG A 192 -3.62 16.86 8.59
C ARG A 192 -2.69 15.79 8.05
N VAL A 193 -3.24 14.88 7.25
CA VAL A 193 -2.52 13.70 6.76
C VAL A 193 -2.12 13.89 5.30
N LEU A 194 -0.82 13.91 5.04
CA LEU A 194 -0.24 13.96 3.70
C LEU A 194 0.26 12.56 3.32
N HIS A 195 -0.29 11.98 2.26
CA HIS A 195 0.18 10.72 1.67
C HIS A 195 0.73 10.94 0.28
N THR A 196 1.89 10.32 -0.03
CA THR A 196 2.62 10.56 -1.29
C THR A 196 2.17 9.72 -2.48
N GLY A 197 1.40 8.66 -2.24
CA GLY A 197 0.94 7.71 -3.24
C GLY A 197 -0.26 8.19 -4.05
N ALA A 198 -0.75 7.30 -4.93
CA ALA A 198 -1.97 7.50 -5.70
C ALA A 198 -3.14 6.68 -5.15
N PHE A 199 -4.37 7.15 -5.36
CA PHE A 199 -5.59 6.55 -4.81
C PHE A 199 -5.94 5.17 -5.35
N ASN A 200 -5.32 4.73 -6.43
CA ASN A 200 -5.46 3.35 -6.92
C ASN A 200 -4.78 2.30 -6.01
N TRP A 201 -4.02 2.73 -5.02
CA TRP A 201 -3.34 1.86 -4.08
C TRP A 201 -4.02 1.88 -2.71
N THR A 202 -4.31 0.69 -2.15
CA THR A 202 -5.03 0.54 -0.86
C THR A 202 -4.38 1.30 0.29
N TYR A 203 -3.04 1.37 0.32
CA TYR A 203 -2.33 2.14 1.33
C TYR A 203 -2.71 3.63 1.24
N THR A 204 -2.62 4.23 0.05
CA THR A 204 -2.98 5.65 -0.13
C THR A 204 -4.46 5.90 0.04
N LEU A 205 -5.32 5.07 -0.56
CA LEU A 205 -6.77 5.20 -0.50
C LEU A 205 -7.27 5.12 0.95
N GLY A 206 -6.67 4.24 1.75
CA GLY A 206 -6.97 4.10 3.17
C GLY A 206 -6.35 5.22 4.01
N THR A 207 -5.03 5.22 4.12
CA THR A 207 -4.27 6.10 5.03
C THR A 207 -4.29 7.56 4.61
N GLY A 208 -4.35 7.84 3.31
CA GLY A 208 -4.33 9.20 2.76
C GLY A 208 -5.73 9.82 2.58
N LEU A 209 -6.80 9.05 2.66
CA LEU A 209 -8.15 9.55 2.37
C LEU A 209 -9.22 9.00 3.33
N THR A 210 -9.47 7.69 3.31
CA THR A 210 -10.58 7.07 4.05
C THR A 210 -10.45 7.27 5.56
N ASP A 211 -9.28 7.01 6.13
CA ASP A 211 -9.05 7.07 7.57
C ASP A 211 -9.01 8.51 8.11
N PRO A 212 -8.35 9.48 7.44
CA PRO A 212 -8.49 10.89 7.80
C PRO A 212 -9.95 11.34 7.84
N TRP A 213 -10.72 11.09 6.80
CA TRP A 213 -12.11 11.50 6.74
C TRP A 213 -12.98 10.81 7.81
N ALA A 214 -12.80 9.51 8.02
CA ALA A 214 -13.51 8.77 9.06
C ALA A 214 -13.21 9.26 10.49
N ASN A 215 -12.10 9.96 10.68
CA ASN A 215 -11.72 10.58 11.96
C ASN A 215 -11.96 12.09 12.01
N GLY A 216 -12.61 12.68 11.02
CA GLY A 216 -12.79 14.12 10.93
C GLY A 216 -11.48 14.90 10.75
N ALA A 217 -10.41 14.24 10.31
CA ALA A 217 -9.12 14.84 9.99
C ALA A 217 -9.05 15.29 8.54
N THR A 218 -8.11 16.19 8.22
CA THR A 218 -7.93 16.71 6.87
C THR A 218 -7.00 15.80 6.06
N ALA A 219 -7.42 15.38 4.88
CA ALA A 219 -6.58 14.72 3.89
C ALA A 219 -5.86 15.75 3.01
N ILE A 220 -4.60 15.50 2.63
CA ILE A 220 -3.83 16.35 1.74
C ILE A 220 -3.39 15.54 0.52
N VAL A 221 -3.66 16.07 -0.67
CA VAL A 221 -3.27 15.50 -1.96
C VAL A 221 -2.33 16.46 -2.68
N TYR A 222 -1.28 15.91 -3.25
CA TYR A 222 -0.36 16.64 -4.12
C TYR A 222 -0.45 16.14 -5.55
N THR A 223 -0.72 17.06 -6.48
CA THR A 223 -0.92 16.78 -7.91
C THR A 223 0.24 17.24 -8.79
N GLY A 224 1.23 17.92 -8.22
CA GLY A 224 2.40 18.40 -8.95
C GLY A 224 3.49 17.33 -9.16
N PRO A 225 4.62 17.72 -9.76
CA PRO A 225 5.76 16.83 -9.97
C PRO A 225 6.34 16.28 -8.65
N LYS A 226 6.55 14.97 -8.58
CA LYS A 226 6.95 14.27 -7.36
C LYS A 226 8.48 14.13 -7.25
N ASP A 227 9.21 15.24 -7.15
CA ASP A 227 10.62 15.23 -6.82
C ASP A 227 10.81 15.03 -5.30
N PRO A 228 11.78 14.21 -4.85
CA PRO A 228 12.03 14.00 -3.42
C PRO A 228 12.30 15.25 -2.60
N SER A 229 12.86 16.29 -3.21
CA SER A 229 13.23 17.54 -2.53
C SER A 229 12.04 18.43 -2.14
N ILE A 230 10.86 18.21 -2.76
CA ILE A 230 9.69 19.06 -2.53
C ILE A 230 8.96 18.78 -1.22
N TRP A 231 9.08 17.54 -0.71
CA TRP A 231 8.24 17.05 0.39
C TRP A 231 8.40 17.84 1.69
N PRO A 232 9.60 18.24 2.14
CA PRO A 232 9.72 19.09 3.35
C PRO A 232 9.00 20.43 3.20
N GLY A 233 9.11 21.05 2.02
CA GLY A 233 8.39 22.28 1.70
C GLY A 233 6.87 22.09 1.74
N LEU A 234 6.36 21.03 1.12
CA LEU A 234 4.93 20.71 1.10
C LEU A 234 4.41 20.36 2.51
N ILE A 235 5.15 19.54 3.29
CA ILE A 235 4.79 19.23 4.68
C ILE A 235 4.59 20.51 5.48
N ARG A 236 5.49 21.45 5.35
CA ARG A 236 5.41 22.74 6.06
C ARG A 236 4.28 23.62 5.55
N SER A 237 4.13 23.80 4.23
CA SER A 237 3.12 24.66 3.62
C SER A 237 1.69 24.16 3.87
N ALA A 238 1.50 22.84 3.85
CA ALA A 238 0.22 22.20 4.13
C ALA A 238 -0.04 22.03 5.63
N GLU A 239 0.92 22.39 6.50
CA GLU A 239 0.89 22.16 7.95
C GLU A 239 0.55 20.68 8.25
N ALA A 240 1.14 19.74 7.48
CA ALA A 240 0.90 18.34 7.68
C ALA A 240 1.42 17.89 9.04
N THR A 241 0.59 17.17 9.80
CA THR A 241 0.94 16.64 11.12
C THR A 241 1.35 15.18 11.07
N ILE A 242 0.88 14.46 10.05
CA ILE A 242 1.23 13.07 9.76
C ILE A 242 1.65 12.99 8.28
N PHE A 243 2.82 12.40 8.02
CA PHE A 243 3.33 12.18 6.67
C PHE A 243 3.45 10.69 6.40
N ALA A 244 2.79 10.18 5.37
CA ALA A 244 2.76 8.77 5.02
C ALA A 244 3.40 8.52 3.65
N ALA A 245 4.41 7.67 3.63
CA ALA A 245 5.15 7.32 2.42
C ALA A 245 5.77 5.92 2.52
N VAL A 246 6.34 5.44 1.42
CA VAL A 246 7.17 4.23 1.41
C VAL A 246 8.57 4.54 1.97
N PRO A 247 9.25 3.55 2.59
CA PRO A 247 10.61 3.71 3.11
C PRO A 247 11.61 4.29 2.11
N THR A 248 11.53 3.86 0.85
CA THR A 248 12.40 4.37 -0.22
C THR A 248 12.30 5.90 -0.39
N LEU A 249 11.09 6.47 -0.29
CA LEU A 249 10.93 7.93 -0.40
C LEU A 249 11.53 8.67 0.79
N TYR A 250 11.40 8.17 2.01
CA TYR A 250 12.06 8.76 3.18
C TYR A 250 13.58 8.79 3.01
N ARG A 251 14.18 7.70 2.50
CA ARG A 251 15.62 7.67 2.16
C ARG A 251 15.98 8.70 1.09
N GLN A 252 15.15 8.86 0.07
CA GLN A 252 15.36 9.87 -0.97
C GLN A 252 15.26 11.30 -0.42
N ILE A 253 14.30 11.58 0.46
CA ILE A 253 14.19 12.88 1.14
C ILE A 253 15.47 13.15 1.94
N LEU A 254 15.95 12.19 2.74
CA LEU A 254 17.21 12.33 3.48
C LEU A 254 18.42 12.59 2.57
N ARG A 255 18.40 12.09 1.34
CA ARG A 255 19.51 12.23 0.40
C ARG A 255 19.46 13.52 -0.42
N TYR A 256 18.26 13.97 -0.82
CA TYR A 256 18.10 15.02 -1.83
C TYR A 256 17.45 16.30 -1.29
N ALA A 257 16.88 16.27 -0.10
CA ALA A 257 16.26 17.40 0.53
C ALA A 257 17.06 17.87 1.78
N GLU A 258 16.97 19.14 2.07
CA GLU A 258 17.47 19.69 3.34
C GLU A 258 16.40 19.50 4.41
N VAL A 259 16.69 18.64 5.39
CA VAL A 259 15.87 18.41 6.57
C VAL A 259 16.71 18.53 7.83
N ASP A 260 16.17 19.19 8.84
CA ASP A 260 16.85 19.44 10.09
C ASP A 260 15.86 19.41 11.28
N ARG A 261 16.43 19.52 12.49
CA ARG A 261 15.64 19.64 13.74
C ARG A 261 15.07 21.05 13.94
N GLY A 262 15.51 22.01 13.14
CA GLY A 262 15.22 23.44 13.30
C GLY A 262 13.88 23.90 12.72
N GLY A 263 12.99 22.98 12.31
CA GLY A 263 11.64 23.31 11.85
C GLY A 263 11.40 23.13 10.36
N SER A 264 12.32 22.50 9.61
CA SER A 264 12.15 22.20 8.17
C SER A 264 10.87 21.41 7.86
N LEU A 265 10.35 20.64 8.83
CA LEU A 265 9.13 19.85 8.72
C LEU A 265 7.91 20.46 9.46
N GLY A 266 8.01 21.70 9.95
CA GLY A 266 6.88 22.44 10.53
C GLY A 266 6.14 21.69 11.63
N ALA A 267 4.81 21.52 11.47
CA ALA A 267 3.92 20.89 12.43
C ALA A 267 3.96 19.35 12.43
N LEU A 268 4.82 18.72 11.63
CA LEU A 268 4.89 17.26 11.53
C LEU A 268 5.16 16.64 12.90
N ARG A 269 4.28 15.74 13.35
CA ARG A 269 4.45 14.99 14.60
C ARG A 269 5.31 13.74 14.39
N HIS A 270 5.01 12.98 13.35
CA HIS A 270 5.72 11.75 12.98
C HIS A 270 5.44 11.36 11.53
N GLY A 271 6.21 10.39 11.05
CA GLY A 271 5.99 9.75 9.76
C GLY A 271 5.44 8.33 9.88
N LEU A 272 4.77 7.87 8.83
CA LEU A 272 4.24 6.51 8.68
C LEU A 272 4.90 5.84 7.48
N ILE A 273 5.35 4.60 7.66
CA ILE A 273 5.93 3.79 6.59
C ILE A 273 5.22 2.44 6.48
N ALA A 274 4.94 2.04 5.24
CA ALA A 274 4.43 0.71 4.90
C ALA A 274 4.69 0.37 3.43
N GLY A 275 4.40 -0.86 3.03
CA GLY A 275 4.42 -1.33 1.65
C GLY A 275 5.72 -2.00 1.20
N GLU A 276 6.84 -1.71 1.84
CA GLU A 276 8.14 -2.36 1.64
C GLU A 276 8.92 -2.41 2.95
N ALA A 277 9.90 -3.30 3.04
CA ALA A 277 10.77 -3.36 4.21
C ALA A 277 11.66 -2.09 4.29
N PRO A 278 11.79 -1.46 5.47
CA PRO A 278 12.65 -0.31 5.63
C PRO A 278 14.12 -0.72 5.49
N PRO A 279 14.94 0.07 4.77
CA PRO A 279 16.37 -0.19 4.69
C PRO A 279 17.03 0.01 6.07
N PRO A 280 18.14 -0.68 6.34
CA PRO A 280 18.89 -0.51 7.59
C PRO A 280 19.24 0.96 7.85
N GLY A 281 19.15 1.39 9.11
CA GLY A 281 19.50 2.73 9.56
C GLY A 281 18.48 3.83 9.23
N LEU A 282 17.41 3.55 8.46
CA LEU A 282 16.45 4.58 8.06
C LEU A 282 15.82 5.32 9.25
N PHE A 283 15.44 4.58 10.28
CA PHE A 283 14.77 5.16 11.46
C PHE A 283 15.68 6.08 12.23
N GLU A 284 16.92 5.63 12.46
CA GLU A 284 17.95 6.35 13.21
C GLU A 284 18.38 7.60 12.44
N ASP A 285 18.57 7.49 11.13
CA ASP A 285 18.93 8.61 10.26
C ASP A 285 17.82 9.66 10.21
N TRP A 286 16.57 9.23 10.07
CA TRP A 286 15.43 10.14 10.05
C TRP A 286 15.27 10.87 11.38
N GLN A 287 15.23 10.11 12.49
CA GLN A 287 15.10 10.68 13.84
C GLN A 287 16.32 11.58 14.18
N GLY A 288 17.51 11.13 13.83
CA GLY A 288 18.75 11.89 14.07
C GLY A 288 18.74 13.25 13.38
N ARG A 289 18.29 13.33 12.13
CA ARG A 289 18.26 14.56 11.34
C ARG A 289 17.05 15.44 11.61
N THR A 290 15.88 14.85 11.81
CA THR A 290 14.62 15.60 11.89
C THR A 290 14.07 15.74 13.31
N GLY A 291 14.49 14.89 14.23
CA GLY A 291 13.90 14.77 15.57
C GLY A 291 12.51 14.17 15.58
N ARG A 292 12.05 13.57 14.46
CA ARG A 292 10.73 12.97 14.32
C ARG A 292 10.83 11.45 14.21
N GLU A 293 9.85 10.74 14.79
CA GLU A 293 9.77 9.29 14.70
C GLU A 293 9.14 8.84 13.38
N LEU A 294 9.49 7.60 12.98
CA LEU A 294 8.77 6.84 11.95
C LEU A 294 8.11 5.63 12.60
N TYR A 295 6.87 5.37 12.23
CA TYR A 295 6.14 4.18 12.65
C TYR A 295 5.85 3.30 11.46
N GLU A 296 6.29 2.04 11.58
CA GLU A 296 6.16 1.03 10.54
C GLU A 296 4.85 0.26 10.69
N ALA A 297 4.28 -0.16 9.55
CA ALA A 297 3.22 -1.15 9.54
C ALA A 297 3.39 -2.19 8.44
N LEU A 298 3.04 -3.43 8.77
CA LEU A 298 2.86 -4.53 7.82
C LEU A 298 1.39 -4.68 7.51
N GLY A 299 1.09 -4.85 6.24
CA GLY A 299 -0.25 -5.06 5.74
C GLY A 299 -0.28 -5.62 4.34
N MET A 300 -1.47 -5.93 3.88
CA MET A 300 -1.74 -6.46 2.56
C MET A 300 -3.05 -5.91 2.02
N SER A 301 -3.28 -6.05 0.73
CA SER A 301 -4.50 -5.55 0.11
C SER A 301 -5.76 -6.21 0.67
N GLU A 302 -5.65 -7.44 1.12
CA GLU A 302 -6.75 -8.29 1.61
C GLU A 302 -7.28 -7.89 2.99
N LEU A 303 -6.45 -7.23 3.82
CA LEU A 303 -6.81 -6.88 5.20
C LEU A 303 -6.48 -5.43 5.56
N SER A 304 -5.66 -4.74 4.77
CA SER A 304 -4.97 -3.51 5.13
C SER A 304 -3.80 -3.74 6.10
N THR A 305 -3.34 -2.73 6.83
CA THR A 305 -2.29 -2.93 7.84
C THR A 305 -2.89 -3.50 9.12
N TYR A 306 -2.18 -4.42 9.76
CA TYR A 306 -2.67 -5.10 10.96
C TYR A 306 -1.60 -5.33 12.04
N ILE A 307 -0.32 -5.17 11.67
CA ILE A 307 0.83 -5.17 12.58
C ILE A 307 1.49 -3.81 12.46
N SER A 308 1.80 -3.15 13.56
CA SER A 308 2.47 -1.84 13.52
C SER A 308 3.18 -1.47 14.81
N SER A 309 4.15 -0.56 14.70
CA SER A 309 4.56 0.34 15.76
C SER A 309 3.68 1.61 15.71
N ALA A 310 3.61 2.35 16.80
CA ALA A 310 2.76 3.53 16.96
C ALA A 310 3.30 4.42 18.08
N PRO A 311 2.79 5.66 18.24
CA PRO A 311 3.10 6.45 19.44
C PRO A 311 2.84 5.71 20.74
N ALA A 312 1.80 4.85 20.80
CA ALA A 312 1.45 4.03 21.95
C ALA A 312 2.11 2.63 21.96
N ILE A 313 2.76 2.23 20.86
CA ILE A 313 3.44 0.93 20.69
C ILE A 313 4.89 1.21 20.30
N PRO A 314 5.82 1.31 21.27
CA PRO A 314 7.21 1.64 21.00
C PRO A 314 7.83 0.72 19.95
N ARG A 315 8.70 1.26 19.12
CA ARG A 315 9.50 0.47 18.18
C ARG A 315 10.43 -0.47 18.94
N LYS A 316 10.58 -1.67 18.39
CA LYS A 316 11.60 -2.63 18.77
C LYS A 316 12.48 -2.90 17.54
N PRO A 317 13.81 -2.70 17.63
CA PRO A 317 14.72 -2.99 16.52
C PRO A 317 14.51 -4.42 15.98
N GLY A 318 14.42 -4.54 14.63
CA GLY A 318 14.20 -5.81 13.94
C GLY A 318 12.76 -6.33 13.96
N ALA A 319 11.83 -5.67 14.65
CA ALA A 319 10.42 -6.00 14.62
C ALA A 319 9.61 -4.90 13.95
N VAL A 320 8.58 -5.26 13.18
CA VAL A 320 7.61 -4.33 12.58
C VAL A 320 6.80 -3.60 13.67
N GLY A 321 6.39 -4.33 14.69
CA GLY A 321 5.55 -3.84 15.78
C GLY A 321 4.75 -4.96 16.40
N LYS A 322 3.54 -4.64 16.87
CA LYS A 322 2.60 -5.59 17.46
C LYS A 322 1.31 -5.67 16.65
N PRO A 323 0.52 -6.74 16.79
CA PRO A 323 -0.87 -6.73 16.33
C PRO A 323 -1.59 -5.48 16.84
N GLN A 324 -2.27 -4.78 15.96
CA GLN A 324 -3.03 -3.59 16.34
C GLN A 324 -4.15 -3.95 17.34
N PRO A 325 -4.52 -3.05 18.27
CA PRO A 325 -5.49 -3.36 19.31
C PRO A 325 -6.80 -3.94 18.78
N GLY A 326 -7.19 -5.12 19.31
CA GLY A 326 -8.41 -5.83 18.89
C GLY A 326 -8.25 -6.78 17.69
N ARG A 327 -7.11 -6.81 17.02
CA ARG A 327 -6.84 -7.79 15.96
C ARG A 327 -6.34 -9.11 16.56
N CYS A 328 -6.91 -10.21 16.09
CA CYS A 328 -6.49 -11.56 16.44
C CYS A 328 -5.51 -12.07 15.38
N VAL A 329 -4.25 -12.20 15.76
CA VAL A 329 -3.13 -12.60 14.90
C VAL A 329 -2.39 -13.77 15.52
N ALA A 330 -1.93 -14.69 14.69
CA ALA A 330 -1.16 -15.87 15.12
C ALA A 330 -0.04 -16.20 14.13
N ILE A 331 0.91 -16.99 14.59
CA ILE A 331 1.90 -17.66 13.75
C ILE A 331 1.48 -19.11 13.61
N LEU A 332 1.27 -19.60 12.40
CA LEU A 332 0.84 -20.98 12.12
C LEU A 332 1.97 -21.82 11.51
N PRO A 333 1.94 -23.15 11.70
CA PRO A 333 2.91 -24.04 11.06
C PRO A 333 2.88 -23.89 9.52
N VAL A 334 4.05 -23.90 8.87
CA VAL A 334 4.15 -23.79 7.42
C VAL A 334 3.53 -24.99 6.72
N ASP A 335 3.77 -26.19 7.24
CA ASP A 335 3.40 -27.47 6.60
C ASP A 335 1.95 -27.88 6.86
N GLY A 336 1.12 -27.00 7.43
CA GLY A 336 -0.29 -27.25 7.72
C GLY A 336 -0.64 -27.09 9.19
N GLY A 337 -1.93 -27.28 9.50
CA GLY A 337 -2.45 -27.10 10.86
C GLY A 337 -2.95 -25.68 11.16
N THR A 338 -3.75 -25.57 12.21
CA THR A 338 -4.46 -24.35 12.62
C THR A 338 -4.12 -23.92 14.06
N THR A 339 -3.30 -24.71 14.74
CA THR A 339 -2.86 -24.39 16.11
C THR A 339 -1.70 -23.40 16.06
N PRO A 340 -1.83 -22.24 16.73
CA PRO A 340 -0.75 -21.28 16.80
C PRO A 340 0.54 -21.86 17.37
N LEU A 341 1.66 -21.48 16.79
CA LEU A 341 3.00 -21.81 17.28
C LEU A 341 3.32 -21.02 18.56
N PRO A 342 4.14 -21.57 19.45
CA PRO A 342 4.63 -20.86 20.62
C PRO A 342 5.50 -19.64 20.24
N PRO A 343 5.66 -18.67 21.15
CA PRO A 343 6.52 -17.51 20.92
C PRO A 343 7.94 -17.90 20.50
N GLY A 344 8.49 -17.15 19.54
CA GLY A 344 9.85 -17.35 19.02
C GLY A 344 9.93 -18.29 17.80
N GLU A 345 8.96 -19.15 17.60
CA GLU A 345 8.95 -20.05 16.43
C GLU A 345 8.52 -19.31 15.15
N GLU A 346 9.13 -19.68 14.04
CA GLU A 346 8.84 -19.13 12.71
C GLU A 346 7.74 -19.93 12.02
N GLY A 347 6.81 -19.22 11.41
CA GLY A 347 5.72 -19.81 10.65
C GLY A 347 4.97 -18.78 9.80
N LEU A 348 3.81 -19.16 9.30
CA LEU A 348 2.95 -18.29 8.51
C LEU A 348 2.22 -17.29 9.41
N LEU A 349 2.37 -16.01 9.11
CA LEU A 349 1.61 -14.95 9.75
C LEU A 349 0.14 -15.04 9.32
N ALA A 350 -0.75 -15.17 10.29
CA ALA A 350 -2.17 -15.38 10.08
C ALA A 350 -3.02 -14.36 10.83
N ALA A 351 -4.11 -13.92 10.21
CA ALA A 351 -5.14 -13.11 10.82
C ALA A 351 -6.43 -13.91 10.95
N HIS A 352 -7.19 -13.73 12.02
CA HIS A 352 -8.44 -14.45 12.21
C HIS A 352 -9.51 -13.96 11.25
N ARG A 353 -10.28 -14.87 10.67
CA ARG A 353 -11.29 -14.56 9.63
C ARG A 353 -12.46 -13.70 10.10
N SER A 354 -12.65 -13.56 11.41
CA SER A 354 -13.65 -12.64 11.97
C SER A 354 -13.23 -11.19 11.97
N ASP A 355 -12.00 -10.86 11.50
CA ASP A 355 -11.57 -9.47 11.40
C ASP A 355 -12.47 -8.70 10.40
N PRO A 356 -13.14 -7.64 10.84
CA PRO A 356 -14.08 -6.92 9.98
C PRO A 356 -13.40 -6.19 8.80
N GLY A 357 -12.09 -6.00 8.85
CA GLY A 357 -11.29 -5.43 7.76
C GLY A 357 -10.93 -6.44 6.66
N LEU A 358 -11.12 -7.75 6.92
CA LEU A 358 -10.77 -8.78 5.95
C LEU A 358 -11.69 -8.71 4.72
N MET A 359 -11.10 -8.91 3.56
CA MET A 359 -11.80 -8.99 2.27
C MET A 359 -12.97 -9.97 2.30
N LEU A 360 -13.91 -9.80 1.38
CA LEU A 360 -14.97 -10.80 1.10
C LEU A 360 -14.41 -12.03 0.39
N GLY A 361 -13.40 -11.84 -0.45
CA GLY A 361 -12.76 -12.89 -1.21
C GLY A 361 -12.02 -12.33 -2.44
N TYR A 362 -11.45 -13.22 -3.23
CA TYR A 362 -10.87 -12.87 -4.53
C TYR A 362 -11.93 -12.94 -5.64
N TRP A 363 -12.04 -11.86 -6.42
CA TRP A 363 -13.03 -11.75 -7.49
C TRP A 363 -12.87 -12.85 -8.53
N ASN A 364 -13.90 -13.72 -8.64
CA ASN A 364 -13.93 -14.87 -9.56
C ASN A 364 -12.73 -15.81 -9.45
N ARG A 365 -12.16 -16.00 -8.24
CA ARG A 365 -10.97 -16.83 -8.01
C ARG A 365 -11.14 -17.69 -6.75
N PRO A 366 -12.16 -18.57 -6.68
CA PRO A 366 -12.43 -19.39 -5.48
C PRO A 366 -11.28 -20.34 -5.12
N ASP A 367 -10.55 -20.85 -6.11
CA ASP A 367 -9.43 -21.75 -5.87
C ASP A 367 -8.27 -21.02 -5.18
N GLU A 368 -7.93 -19.81 -5.65
CA GLU A 368 -6.91 -18.97 -5.03
C GLU A 368 -7.32 -18.48 -3.63
N GLU A 369 -8.62 -18.29 -3.40
CA GLU A 369 -9.14 -17.97 -2.08
C GLU A 369 -8.98 -19.14 -1.11
N ALA A 370 -9.25 -20.37 -1.56
CA ALA A 370 -9.08 -21.57 -0.75
C ALA A 370 -7.62 -21.77 -0.30
N GLU A 371 -6.63 -21.36 -1.10
CA GLU A 371 -5.21 -21.46 -0.76
C GLU A 371 -4.80 -20.55 0.41
N VAL A 372 -5.49 -19.43 0.60
CA VAL A 372 -5.18 -18.44 1.65
C VAL A 372 -6.05 -18.61 2.91
N LEU A 373 -6.95 -19.59 2.91
CA LEU A 373 -7.81 -19.89 4.05
C LEU A 373 -7.41 -21.19 4.73
N ARG A 374 -7.20 -21.15 6.02
CA ARG A 374 -6.83 -22.32 6.82
C ARG A 374 -7.68 -22.37 8.11
N GLY A 375 -8.80 -23.05 8.04
CA GLY A 375 -9.78 -23.07 9.14
C GLY A 375 -10.30 -21.67 9.45
N ALA A 376 -10.13 -21.21 10.68
CA ALA A 376 -10.53 -19.88 11.11
C ALA A 376 -9.53 -18.77 10.73
N TRP A 377 -8.44 -19.09 10.02
CA TRP A 377 -7.36 -18.19 9.73
C TRP A 377 -7.27 -17.83 8.25
N PHE A 378 -6.95 -16.59 7.99
CA PHE A 378 -6.47 -16.08 6.70
C PHE A 378 -4.94 -16.01 6.76
N ILE A 379 -4.27 -16.59 5.76
CA ILE A 379 -2.81 -16.62 5.62
C ILE A 379 -2.40 -15.84 4.38
N GLY A 380 -1.73 -14.73 4.56
CA GLY A 380 -1.30 -13.86 3.44
C GLY A 380 0.00 -14.30 2.76
N GLY A 381 0.61 -15.41 3.21
CA GLY A 381 1.87 -15.93 2.68
C GLY A 381 3.12 -15.23 3.25
N ASP A 382 2.99 -14.36 4.24
CA ASP A 382 4.12 -13.80 4.97
C ASP A 382 4.63 -14.78 6.04
N LEU A 383 5.95 -14.94 6.15
CA LEU A 383 6.59 -15.64 7.24
C LEU A 383 6.95 -14.65 8.34
N ALA A 384 6.71 -15.05 9.57
CA ALA A 384 7.02 -14.24 10.73
C ALA A 384 7.25 -15.12 11.97
N ARG A 385 7.80 -14.51 13.00
CA ARG A 385 7.79 -15.02 14.37
C ARG A 385 7.28 -13.92 15.31
N MET A 386 6.64 -14.33 16.39
CA MET A 386 6.16 -13.42 17.41
C MET A 386 6.93 -13.70 18.70
N ASP A 387 7.48 -12.68 19.32
CA ASP A 387 8.19 -12.86 20.58
C ASP A 387 7.24 -12.92 21.80
N GLU A 388 7.79 -13.20 22.97
CA GLU A 388 7.05 -13.31 24.24
C GLU A 388 6.32 -12.00 24.62
N ASN A 389 6.76 -10.86 24.10
CA ASN A 389 6.15 -9.54 24.30
C ASN A 389 5.13 -9.17 23.23
N GLY A 390 4.85 -10.08 22.27
CA GLY A 390 3.91 -9.90 21.17
C GLY A 390 4.45 -9.06 20.01
N TYR A 391 5.76 -8.80 19.93
CA TYR A 391 6.34 -8.15 18.77
C TYR A 391 6.51 -9.13 17.61
N VAL A 392 6.09 -8.72 16.44
CA VAL A 392 6.17 -9.50 15.21
C VAL A 392 7.42 -9.12 14.42
N ILE A 393 8.24 -10.12 14.14
CA ILE A 393 9.42 -10.02 13.30
C ILE A 393 9.07 -10.66 11.96
N HIS A 394 9.06 -9.86 10.90
CA HIS A 394 8.78 -10.34 9.55
C HIS A 394 9.99 -11.05 8.99
N CYS A 395 9.81 -12.29 8.53
CA CYS A 395 10.88 -13.16 8.02
C CYS A 395 10.86 -13.29 6.49
N GLY A 396 9.94 -12.57 5.81
CA GLY A 396 9.82 -12.57 4.36
C GLY A 396 8.55 -13.24 3.86
N ARG A 397 8.51 -13.54 2.55
CA ARG A 397 7.40 -14.24 1.90
C ARG A 397 7.69 -15.73 1.78
N ALA A 398 6.74 -16.59 2.07
CA ALA A 398 6.87 -18.03 1.91
C ALA A 398 7.24 -18.42 0.45
N ASN A 399 6.67 -17.69 -0.53
CA ASN A 399 6.96 -17.91 -1.96
C ASN A 399 8.29 -17.28 -2.42
N ASP A 400 8.91 -16.44 -1.62
CA ASP A 400 10.22 -15.83 -1.91
C ASP A 400 11.37 -16.61 -1.29
N ILE A 401 11.08 -17.55 -0.39
CA ILE A 401 12.10 -18.41 0.21
C ILE A 401 12.89 -19.11 -0.91
N MET A 402 14.19 -18.90 -0.88
CA MET A 402 15.11 -19.51 -1.83
C MET A 402 15.41 -20.95 -1.40
N LYS A 403 15.22 -21.88 -2.32
CA LYS A 403 15.65 -23.29 -2.13
C LYS A 403 17.05 -23.43 -2.74
N ALA A 404 18.07 -23.49 -1.92
CA ALA A 404 19.44 -23.62 -2.37
C ALA A 404 20.10 -24.81 -1.69
N LEU A 405 20.57 -25.78 -2.50
CA LEU A 405 21.27 -26.98 -2.03
C LEU A 405 20.52 -27.75 -0.92
N GLY A 406 19.19 -27.79 -0.98
CA GLY A 406 18.33 -28.46 0.01
C GLY A 406 17.95 -27.60 1.23
N TYR A 407 18.50 -26.42 1.37
CA TYR A 407 18.16 -25.47 2.44
C TYR A 407 17.10 -24.46 2.01
N ARG A 408 16.31 -23.99 2.97
CA ARG A 408 15.35 -22.88 2.80
C ARG A 408 15.98 -21.62 3.40
N VAL A 409 16.19 -20.60 2.59
CA VAL A 409 16.86 -19.35 3.01
C VAL A 409 15.99 -18.16 2.65
N ALA A 410 15.71 -17.31 3.65
CA ALA A 410 14.99 -16.06 3.43
C ALA A 410 15.89 -15.05 2.70
N PRO A 411 15.44 -14.47 1.58
CA PRO A 411 16.23 -13.47 0.87
C PRO A 411 16.66 -12.29 1.75
N GLN A 412 15.76 -11.82 2.62
CA GLN A 412 15.99 -10.68 3.49
C GLN A 412 17.16 -10.86 4.44
N GLU A 413 17.40 -12.10 4.89
CA GLU A 413 18.51 -12.42 5.79
C GLU A 413 19.87 -12.23 5.08
N VAL A 414 19.95 -12.62 3.82
CA VAL A 414 21.14 -12.44 2.99
C VAL A 414 21.29 -10.98 2.56
N GLU A 415 20.20 -10.34 2.15
CA GLU A 415 20.15 -8.94 1.72
C GLU A 415 20.57 -7.99 2.85
N ALA A 416 20.15 -8.25 4.08
CA ALA A 416 20.52 -7.45 5.24
C ALA A 416 22.04 -7.39 5.41
N VAL A 417 22.71 -8.54 5.34
CA VAL A 417 24.17 -8.62 5.44
C VAL A 417 24.84 -7.95 4.24
N LEU A 418 24.40 -8.25 3.02
CA LEU A 418 25.04 -7.71 1.81
C LEU A 418 24.86 -6.18 1.68
N SER A 419 23.80 -5.63 2.24
CA SER A 419 23.56 -4.17 2.22
C SER A 419 24.59 -3.37 3.04
N GLU A 420 25.30 -4.02 3.98
CA GLU A 420 26.38 -3.43 4.76
C GLU A 420 27.70 -3.34 3.98
N HIS A 421 27.81 -4.00 2.85
CA HIS A 421 29.04 -3.96 2.03
C HIS A 421 29.27 -2.56 1.45
N PRO A 422 30.51 -1.99 1.55
CA PRO A 422 30.79 -0.61 1.13
C PRO A 422 30.45 -0.31 -0.33
N ALA A 423 30.58 -1.29 -1.23
CA ALA A 423 30.28 -1.12 -2.65
C ALA A 423 28.82 -1.27 -3.01
N VAL A 424 27.93 -1.70 -2.12
CA VAL A 424 26.53 -2.01 -2.39
C VAL A 424 25.64 -0.78 -2.14
N ALA A 425 24.92 -0.32 -3.15
CA ALA A 425 23.87 0.69 -3.01
C ALA A 425 22.52 0.04 -2.74
N GLU A 426 22.16 -1.00 -3.52
CA GLU A 426 20.97 -1.82 -3.34
C GLU A 426 21.31 -3.28 -3.64
N VAL A 427 20.62 -4.21 -3.00
CA VAL A 427 20.76 -5.64 -3.26
C VAL A 427 19.43 -6.34 -3.13
N ALA A 428 19.19 -7.31 -4.00
CA ALA A 428 18.10 -8.25 -3.91
C ALA A 428 18.63 -9.67 -4.13
N CYS A 429 18.14 -10.63 -3.35
CA CYS A 429 18.52 -12.03 -3.51
C CYS A 429 17.33 -12.84 -4.04
N ALA A 430 17.63 -13.78 -4.94
CA ALA A 430 16.63 -14.69 -5.48
C ALA A 430 17.24 -16.07 -5.72
N GLU A 431 16.39 -17.09 -5.73
CA GLU A 431 16.76 -18.41 -6.19
C GLU A 431 17.09 -18.35 -7.68
N MET A 432 18.28 -18.80 -8.06
CA MET A 432 18.73 -18.93 -9.44
C MET A 432 18.91 -20.39 -9.79
N GLN A 433 18.27 -20.83 -10.87
CA GLN A 433 18.48 -22.17 -11.41
C GLN A 433 19.72 -22.19 -12.31
N VAL A 434 20.77 -22.87 -11.88
CA VAL A 434 22.02 -22.98 -12.63
C VAL A 434 22.08 -24.28 -13.48
N ARG A 435 21.29 -25.30 -13.11
CA ARG A 435 21.06 -26.54 -13.87
C ARG A 435 19.66 -27.06 -13.59
N ALA A 436 19.19 -28.04 -14.37
CA ALA A 436 17.82 -28.55 -14.26
C ALA A 436 17.39 -28.88 -12.82
N ASP A 437 18.29 -29.39 -11.97
CA ASP A 437 17.99 -29.82 -10.61
C ASP A 437 18.80 -29.08 -9.54
N VAL A 438 19.50 -27.99 -9.91
CA VAL A 438 20.36 -27.25 -8.97
C VAL A 438 20.01 -25.78 -8.96
N SER A 439 19.47 -25.34 -7.83
CA SER A 439 19.25 -23.92 -7.53
C SER A 439 20.30 -23.44 -6.52
N VAL A 440 20.72 -22.19 -6.69
CA VAL A 440 21.65 -21.49 -5.81
C VAL A 440 21.08 -20.12 -5.43
N ILE A 441 21.65 -19.49 -4.43
CA ILE A 441 21.35 -18.11 -4.10
C ILE A 441 22.11 -17.20 -5.06
N GLY A 442 21.40 -16.38 -5.81
CA GLY A 442 21.92 -15.27 -6.59
C GLY A 442 21.72 -13.94 -5.87
N ALA A 443 22.76 -13.12 -5.81
CA ALA A 443 22.69 -11.74 -5.33
C ALA A 443 22.72 -10.77 -6.52
N PHE A 444 21.68 -9.96 -6.66
CA PHE A 444 21.54 -8.92 -7.68
C PHE A 444 21.87 -7.57 -7.04
N VAL A 445 23.01 -7.00 -7.43
CA VAL A 445 23.63 -5.86 -6.75
C VAL A 445 23.61 -4.62 -7.64
N VAL A 446 23.08 -3.53 -7.13
CA VAL A 446 23.29 -2.19 -7.69
C VAL A 446 24.49 -1.58 -6.98
N PRO A 447 25.60 -1.30 -7.67
CA PRO A 447 26.80 -0.78 -7.03
C PRO A 447 26.60 0.70 -6.66
N ARG A 448 27.33 1.15 -5.64
CA ARG A 448 27.46 2.59 -5.36
C ARG A 448 28.19 3.27 -6.51
N ARG A 449 27.89 4.53 -6.74
CA ARG A 449 28.52 5.30 -7.80
C ARG A 449 30.04 5.34 -7.61
N GLY A 450 30.78 4.85 -8.63
CA GLY A 450 32.25 4.76 -8.61
C GLY A 450 32.80 3.53 -7.88
N ALA A 451 31.97 2.65 -7.35
CA ALA A 451 32.43 1.40 -6.77
C ALA A 451 32.76 0.37 -7.87
N GLU A 452 33.78 -0.42 -7.63
CA GLU A 452 34.16 -1.52 -8.52
C GLU A 452 33.12 -2.66 -8.46
N ARG A 453 32.85 -3.27 -9.63
CA ARG A 453 31.97 -4.46 -9.75
C ARG A 453 32.78 -5.72 -9.51
N ASP A 454 33.10 -6.00 -8.24
CA ASP A 454 33.88 -7.19 -7.83
C ASP A 454 32.96 -8.23 -7.16
N PRO A 455 32.54 -9.29 -7.90
CA PRO A 455 31.70 -10.36 -7.35
C PRO A 455 32.36 -11.11 -6.19
N GLU A 456 33.67 -11.29 -6.25
CA GLU A 456 34.38 -12.06 -5.24
C GLU A 456 34.51 -11.30 -3.91
N SER A 457 34.57 -9.96 -3.95
CA SER A 457 34.49 -9.13 -2.76
C SER A 457 33.14 -9.31 -2.05
N ILE A 458 32.03 -9.30 -2.80
CA ILE A 458 30.67 -9.52 -2.25
C ILE A 458 30.52 -10.91 -1.64
N LYS A 459 30.97 -11.95 -2.34
CA LYS A 459 30.92 -13.34 -1.87
C LYS A 459 31.76 -13.54 -0.60
N ARG A 460 32.95 -12.98 -0.55
CA ARG A 460 33.84 -13.03 0.62
C ARG A 460 33.21 -12.34 1.83
N PHE A 461 32.63 -11.16 1.63
CA PHE A 461 31.93 -10.43 2.68
C PHE A 461 30.77 -11.23 3.26
N ALA A 462 30.01 -11.92 2.41
CA ALA A 462 28.95 -12.83 2.83
C ALA A 462 29.51 -14.02 3.62
N ALA A 463 30.57 -14.64 3.15
CA ALA A 463 31.16 -15.83 3.77
C ALA A 463 31.73 -15.58 5.17
N GLU A 464 32.15 -14.36 5.46
CA GLU A 464 32.60 -13.96 6.80
C GLU A 464 31.47 -13.78 7.81
N ARG A 465 30.20 -13.61 7.35
CA ARG A 465 29.06 -13.18 8.17
C ARG A 465 27.86 -14.10 8.14
N LEU A 466 27.80 -14.99 7.15
CA LEU A 466 26.71 -15.93 6.93
C LEU A 466 27.20 -17.37 6.94
N ALA A 467 26.32 -18.29 7.35
CA ALA A 467 26.57 -19.72 7.17
C ALA A 467 26.74 -20.05 5.68
N ALA A 468 27.60 -21.01 5.35
CA ALA A 468 27.99 -21.35 3.98
C ALA A 468 26.80 -21.63 3.03
N TYR A 469 25.70 -22.21 3.53
CA TYR A 469 24.50 -22.48 2.74
C TYR A 469 23.66 -21.22 2.45
N LYS A 470 23.89 -20.12 3.17
CA LYS A 470 23.23 -18.80 2.97
C LYS A 470 24.05 -17.88 2.05
N CYS A 471 25.28 -18.22 1.76
CA CYS A 471 26.14 -17.37 0.93
C CYS A 471 25.71 -17.43 -0.54
N PRO A 472 25.63 -16.28 -1.23
CA PRO A 472 25.34 -16.25 -2.65
C PRO A 472 26.46 -16.94 -3.45
N ARG A 473 26.08 -17.79 -4.37
CA ARG A 473 27.00 -18.43 -5.29
C ARG A 473 27.22 -17.61 -6.55
N GLU A 474 26.20 -16.82 -6.92
CA GLU A 474 26.24 -15.95 -8.07
C GLU A 474 25.99 -14.50 -7.64
N VAL A 475 26.73 -13.58 -8.25
CA VAL A 475 26.56 -12.13 -8.06
C VAL A 475 26.40 -11.48 -9.41
N VAL A 476 25.26 -10.82 -9.62
CA VAL A 476 24.92 -10.12 -10.86
C VAL A 476 24.82 -8.63 -10.57
N PHE A 477 25.57 -7.83 -11.31
CA PHE A 477 25.49 -6.37 -11.19
C PHE A 477 24.45 -5.81 -12.15
N LEU A 478 23.56 -5.01 -11.60
CA LEU A 478 22.51 -4.29 -12.32
C LEU A 478 22.68 -2.79 -12.16
N ASP A 479 22.14 -2.02 -13.12
CA ASP A 479 22.08 -0.56 -12.99
C ASP A 479 20.90 -0.13 -12.10
N ALA A 480 19.82 -0.94 -12.06
CA ALA A 480 18.68 -0.78 -11.15
C ALA A 480 18.00 -2.14 -10.90
N LEU A 481 17.40 -2.32 -9.72
CA LEU A 481 16.56 -3.49 -9.43
C LEU A 481 15.19 -3.36 -10.12
N PRO A 482 14.62 -4.47 -10.63
CA PRO A 482 13.29 -4.45 -11.24
C PRO A 482 12.22 -4.11 -10.20
N ARG A 483 11.38 -3.12 -10.50
CA ARG A 483 10.34 -2.64 -9.60
C ARG A 483 9.01 -2.46 -10.33
N THR A 484 7.91 -2.56 -9.59
CA THR A 484 6.58 -2.18 -10.06
C THR A 484 6.47 -0.65 -10.16
N ALA A 485 5.42 -0.14 -10.82
CA ALA A 485 5.11 1.29 -10.87
C ALA A 485 5.01 1.94 -9.47
N ASN A 486 4.65 1.15 -8.45
CA ASN A 486 4.56 1.59 -7.04
C ASN A 486 5.89 1.42 -6.27
N GLY A 487 7.01 1.12 -6.96
CA GLY A 487 8.34 1.00 -6.35
C GLY A 487 8.66 -0.38 -5.75
N LYS A 488 7.69 -1.31 -5.66
CA LYS A 488 7.89 -2.63 -5.05
C LYS A 488 8.79 -3.53 -5.90
N LEU A 489 9.76 -4.20 -5.27
CA LEU A 489 10.67 -5.14 -5.93
C LEU A 489 9.91 -6.29 -6.62
N ARG A 490 10.22 -6.54 -7.89
CA ARG A 490 9.71 -7.65 -8.69
C ARG A 490 10.67 -8.84 -8.62
N ARG A 491 10.69 -9.52 -7.48
CA ARG A 491 11.61 -10.65 -7.25
C ARG A 491 11.42 -11.81 -8.24
N GLY A 492 10.21 -11.98 -8.75
CA GLY A 492 9.92 -12.97 -9.80
C GLY A 492 10.76 -12.77 -11.06
N ASP A 493 11.05 -11.53 -11.45
CA ASP A 493 11.87 -11.22 -12.62
C ASP A 493 13.32 -11.63 -12.40
N LEU A 494 13.81 -11.57 -11.15
CA LEU A 494 15.15 -12.01 -10.77
C LEU A 494 15.28 -13.54 -10.78
N LYS A 495 14.23 -14.28 -10.43
CA LYS A 495 14.18 -15.75 -10.49
C LYS A 495 14.29 -16.27 -11.93
N SER A 496 13.82 -15.50 -12.89
CA SER A 496 13.89 -15.85 -14.32
C SER A 496 15.22 -15.46 -14.97
N TRP A 497 16.13 -14.80 -14.23
CA TRP A 497 17.43 -14.41 -14.73
C TRP A 497 18.27 -15.65 -15.08
N ARG A 498 18.79 -15.69 -16.29
CA ARG A 498 19.69 -16.74 -16.73
C ARG A 498 21.07 -16.14 -16.90
N LEU A 499 22.08 -16.85 -16.40
CA LEU A 499 23.47 -16.54 -16.72
C LEU A 499 23.66 -16.74 -18.22
N ALA A 500 24.13 -15.69 -18.91
CA ALA A 500 24.40 -15.69 -20.34
C ALA A 500 25.62 -16.56 -20.66
#